data_e73e35b976eea8a03d3bb65d64aa9e4a
#
_entry.id   e73e35b976eea8a03d3bb65d64aa9e4a
#
_cell.length_a   1.000
_cell.length_b   1.000
_cell.length_c   1.000
_cell.angle_alpha   90.00
_cell.angle_beta   90.00
_cell.angle_gamma   90.00
#
_symmetry.space_group_name_H-M   'P 1'
#
loop_
_entity.id
_entity.type
_entity.pdbx_description
1 polymer ?
#
loop_
_entity_poly.entity_id
_entity_poly.type
_entity_poly.pdbx_seq_one_letter_code
_entity_poly.pdbx_strand_id
1 'polypeptide(L)'
;MKAILLIDHGSRRDEANAMLGEMAELVQRQLGTTAVVRYAHMEIAEPSIARGFGDCVEAGADEIIAFPYMLSPGKHSTADIPRMVAEAAAPYPGVRYRVTPAFGIHEKLGEI
;
A
#
# COMPACT_ATOMS: atom_id res chain seq x y z
N MET A 1 3.84 7.80 14.71
CA MET A 1 3.90 6.40 14.23
C MET A 1 3.80 6.36 12.72
N LYS A 2 4.62 5.55 12.10
CA LYS A 2 4.58 5.35 10.65
C LYS A 2 3.70 4.17 10.29
N ALA A 3 3.06 4.25 9.12
CA ALA A 3 2.38 3.11 8.52
C ALA A 3 2.90 2.90 7.11
N ILE A 4 2.88 1.64 6.67
CA ILE A 4 3.16 1.26 5.29
C ILE A 4 1.87 0.72 4.72
N LEU A 5 1.45 1.29 3.60
CA LEU A 5 0.26 0.86 2.87
C LEU A 5 0.70 0.22 1.56
N LEU A 6 0.58 -1.12 1.50
CA LEU A 6 0.88 -1.86 0.28
C LEU A 6 -0.31 -1.76 -0.66
N ILE A 7 -0.06 -1.40 -1.92
CA ILE A 7 -1.12 -1.20 -2.90
C ILE A 7 -0.82 -2.00 -4.16
N ASP A 8 -1.74 -2.89 -4.56
CA ASP A 8 -1.63 -3.57 -5.85
C ASP A 8 -2.78 -3.14 -6.77
N HIS A 9 -2.83 -3.71 -7.97
CA HIS A 9 -3.88 -3.39 -8.94
C HIS A 9 -5.26 -3.84 -8.50
N GLY A 10 -5.34 -4.95 -7.79
CA GLY A 10 -6.59 -5.65 -7.56
C GLY A 10 -6.85 -6.67 -8.66
N SER A 11 -7.56 -7.72 -8.32
CA SER A 11 -7.83 -8.84 -9.20
C SER A 11 -9.26 -9.33 -9.00
N ARG A 12 -9.82 -9.98 -10.03
CA ARG A 12 -11.08 -10.68 -9.92
C ARG A 12 -10.92 -12.02 -9.20
N ARG A 13 -9.68 -12.47 -9.02
CA ARG A 13 -9.39 -13.73 -8.31
C ARG A 13 -9.18 -13.44 -6.83
N ASP A 14 -10.01 -14.05 -6.00
CA ASP A 14 -9.94 -13.86 -4.56
C ASP A 14 -8.60 -14.29 -3.99
N GLU A 15 -8.04 -15.40 -4.48
CA GLU A 15 -6.73 -15.86 -3.99
C GLU A 15 -5.60 -14.87 -4.31
N ALA A 16 -5.67 -14.18 -5.43
CA ALA A 16 -4.68 -13.17 -5.76
C ALA A 16 -4.78 -11.95 -4.82
N ASN A 17 -6.00 -11.53 -4.51
CA ASN A 17 -6.21 -10.42 -3.58
C ASN A 17 -5.79 -10.81 -2.17
N ALA A 18 -6.06 -12.04 -1.76
CA ALA A 18 -5.68 -12.54 -0.43
C ALA A 18 -4.16 -12.57 -0.24
N MET A 19 -3.40 -12.80 -1.31
CA MET A 19 -1.93 -12.82 -1.23
C MET A 19 -1.36 -11.50 -0.76
N LEU A 20 -1.95 -10.37 -1.17
CA LEU A 20 -1.47 -9.08 -0.71
C LEU A 20 -1.69 -8.92 0.80
N GLY A 21 -2.84 -9.38 1.31
CA GLY A 21 -3.11 -9.38 2.74
C GLY A 21 -2.13 -10.24 3.51
N GLU A 22 -1.80 -11.43 2.99
CA GLU A 22 -0.81 -12.32 3.60
C GLU A 22 0.58 -11.69 3.58
N MET A 23 0.93 -11.00 2.50
CA MET A 23 2.22 -10.29 2.43
C MET A 23 2.25 -9.14 3.44
N ALA A 24 1.15 -8.42 3.62
CA ALA A 24 1.07 -7.37 4.63
C ALA A 24 1.30 -7.94 6.04
N GLU A 25 0.73 -9.10 6.34
CA GLU A 25 0.95 -9.78 7.62
C GLU A 25 2.42 -10.18 7.79
N LEU A 26 3.04 -10.69 6.73
CA LEU A 26 4.46 -11.06 6.77
C LEU A 26 5.33 -9.84 7.07
N VAL A 27 5.12 -8.74 6.37
CA VAL A 27 5.88 -7.52 6.57
C VAL A 27 5.63 -6.96 7.98
N GLN A 28 4.39 -7.03 8.46
CA GLN A 28 4.06 -6.61 9.82
C GLN A 28 4.87 -7.40 10.86
N ARG A 29 4.98 -8.71 10.70
CA ARG A 29 5.78 -9.54 11.61
C ARG A 29 7.25 -9.14 11.57
N GLN A 30 7.78 -8.86 10.38
CA GLN A 30 9.17 -8.45 10.22
C GLN A 30 9.47 -7.11 10.87
N LEU A 31 8.52 -6.18 10.82
CA LEU A 31 8.68 -4.85 11.38
C LEU A 31 8.35 -4.78 12.88
N GLY A 32 7.60 -5.74 13.39
CA GLY A 32 7.19 -5.73 14.78
C GLY A 32 6.38 -4.50 15.12
N THR A 33 6.88 -3.69 16.05
CA THR A 33 6.24 -2.45 16.48
C THR A 33 6.82 -1.20 15.80
N THR A 34 7.75 -1.38 14.86
CA THR A 34 8.41 -0.26 14.18
C THR A 34 7.43 0.55 13.33
N ALA A 35 6.49 -0.12 12.70
CA ALA A 35 5.48 0.51 11.85
C ALA A 35 4.25 -0.37 11.76
N VAL A 36 3.13 0.24 11.38
CA VAL A 36 1.88 -0.47 11.09
C VAL A 36 1.87 -0.78 9.60
N VAL A 37 1.44 -1.97 9.22
CA VAL A 37 1.33 -2.38 7.82
C VAL A 37 -0.12 -2.68 7.49
N ARG A 38 -0.61 -2.06 6.43
CA ARG A 38 -1.96 -2.28 5.90
C ARG A 38 -1.86 -2.47 4.39
N TYR A 39 -2.95 -2.86 3.75
CA TYR A 39 -2.94 -3.07 2.31
C TYR A 39 -4.23 -2.54 1.68
N ALA A 40 -4.16 -2.33 0.36
CA ALA A 40 -5.29 -1.86 -0.43
C ALA A 40 -5.11 -2.28 -1.88
N HIS A 41 -6.21 -2.25 -2.62
CA HIS A 41 -6.22 -2.52 -4.06
C HIS A 41 -6.66 -1.25 -4.79
N MET A 42 -6.06 -0.98 -5.95
CA MET A 42 -6.44 0.18 -6.76
C MET A 42 -7.90 0.11 -7.17
N GLU A 43 -8.35 -1.09 -7.56
CA GLU A 43 -9.69 -1.29 -8.09
C GLU A 43 -10.11 -2.74 -7.90
N ILE A 44 -11.36 -3.05 -8.24
CA ILE A 44 -11.94 -4.40 -8.32
C ILE A 44 -12.24 -5.00 -6.95
N ALA A 45 -11.32 -4.93 -5.99
CA ALA A 45 -11.44 -5.61 -4.71
C ALA A 45 -11.30 -4.65 -3.52
N GLU A 46 -11.86 -5.05 -2.39
CA GLU A 46 -11.70 -4.35 -1.12
C GLU A 46 -10.51 -4.94 -0.35
N PRO A 47 -9.83 -4.13 0.49
CA PRO A 47 -10.11 -2.71 0.72
C PRO A 47 -9.60 -1.82 -0.40
N SER A 48 -10.32 -0.73 -0.64
CA SER A 48 -9.89 0.33 -1.55
C SER A 48 -8.73 1.12 -0.95
N ILE A 49 -8.10 1.96 -1.77
CA ILE A 49 -7.03 2.84 -1.27
C ILE A 49 -7.56 3.78 -0.19
N ALA A 50 -8.77 4.34 -0.38
CA ALA A 50 -9.38 5.22 0.62
C ALA A 50 -9.56 4.47 1.95
N ARG A 51 -10.05 3.24 1.92
CA ARG A 51 -10.24 2.43 3.12
C ARG A 51 -8.91 2.05 3.76
N GLY A 52 -7.95 1.61 2.98
CA GLY A 52 -6.64 1.22 3.51
C GLY A 52 -5.91 2.40 4.16
N PHE A 53 -5.99 3.58 3.54
CA PHE A 53 -5.42 4.79 4.12
C PHE A 53 -6.09 5.11 5.46
N GLY A 54 -7.43 5.07 5.49
CA GLY A 54 -8.17 5.28 6.72
C GLY A 54 -7.82 4.27 7.81
N ASP A 55 -7.61 3.00 7.44
CA ASP A 55 -7.18 1.97 8.40
C ASP A 55 -5.84 2.31 9.02
N CYS A 56 -4.91 2.87 8.25
CA CYS A 56 -3.63 3.34 8.78
C CYS A 56 -3.83 4.48 9.79
N VAL A 57 -4.71 5.42 9.46
CA VAL A 57 -5.00 6.54 10.37
C VAL A 57 -5.64 6.04 11.66
N GLU A 58 -6.60 5.13 11.57
CA GLU A 58 -7.25 4.53 12.75
C GLU A 58 -6.26 3.79 13.63
N ALA A 59 -5.22 3.21 13.05
CA ALA A 59 -4.17 2.53 13.80
C ALA A 59 -3.20 3.50 14.49
N GLY A 60 -3.36 4.81 14.29
CA GLY A 60 -2.57 5.82 14.96
C GLY A 60 -1.44 6.41 14.13
N ALA A 61 -1.40 6.13 12.81
CA ALA A 61 -0.32 6.64 11.97
C ALA A 61 -0.47 8.14 11.74
N ASP A 62 0.64 8.86 11.83
CA ASP A 62 0.74 10.27 11.47
C ASP A 62 1.57 10.46 10.20
N GLU A 63 2.19 9.39 9.73
CA GLU A 63 2.91 9.37 8.46
C GLU A 63 2.63 8.05 7.76
N ILE A 64 2.19 8.11 6.50
CA ILE A 64 1.84 6.92 5.71
C ILE A 64 2.72 6.87 4.47
N ILE A 65 3.39 5.73 4.29
CA ILE A 65 4.19 5.46 3.12
C ILE A 65 3.41 4.47 2.25
N ALA A 66 2.92 4.96 1.12
CA ALA A 66 2.19 4.13 0.16
C ALA A 66 3.18 3.50 -0.80
N PHE A 67 3.19 2.18 -0.86
CA PHE A 67 4.11 1.41 -1.68
C PHE A 67 3.34 0.65 -2.75
N PRO A 68 3.55 1.00 -4.03
CA PRO A 68 2.96 0.23 -5.13
C PRO A 68 3.59 -1.16 -5.18
N TYR A 69 2.84 -2.17 -4.77
CA TYR A 69 3.31 -3.55 -4.71
C TYR A 69 3.17 -4.18 -6.09
N MET A 70 4.09 -3.82 -6.96
CA MET A 70 4.13 -4.27 -8.35
C MET A 70 5.56 -4.17 -8.86
N LEU A 71 5.93 -5.06 -9.80
CA LEU A 71 7.30 -5.14 -10.28
C LEU A 71 7.71 -3.93 -11.07
N SER A 72 6.86 -3.47 -11.97
CA SER A 72 7.17 -2.33 -12.83
C SER A 72 6.07 -1.30 -12.77
N PRO A 73 6.40 0.00 -12.96
CA PRO A 73 5.37 1.02 -13.04
C PRO A 73 4.61 0.85 -14.36
N GLY A 74 3.30 0.69 -14.26
CA GLY A 74 2.44 0.73 -15.42
C GLY A 74 2.08 2.18 -15.76
N LYS A 75 1.59 2.39 -16.98
CA LYS A 75 1.19 3.72 -17.42
C LYS A 75 0.13 4.33 -16.50
N HIS A 76 -0.85 3.52 -16.09
CA HIS A 76 -1.92 3.98 -15.21
C HIS A 76 -1.46 4.12 -13.76
N SER A 77 -0.71 3.15 -13.25
CA SER A 77 -0.30 3.16 -11.84
C SER A 77 0.63 4.34 -11.52
N THR A 78 1.46 4.76 -12.46
CA THR A 78 2.39 5.89 -12.27
C THR A 78 1.64 7.19 -11.98
N ALA A 79 0.48 7.39 -12.59
CA ALA A 79 -0.32 8.61 -12.40
C ALA A 79 -1.46 8.39 -11.41
N ASP A 80 -2.12 7.23 -11.48
CA ASP A 80 -3.34 6.98 -10.72
C ASP A 80 -3.11 6.73 -9.23
N ILE A 81 -2.07 5.98 -8.87
CA ILE A 81 -1.82 5.71 -7.45
C ILE A 81 -1.53 6.99 -6.66
N PRO A 82 -0.62 7.88 -7.11
CA PRO A 82 -0.43 9.14 -6.38
C PRO A 82 -1.71 9.97 -6.27
N ARG A 83 -2.52 10.03 -7.32
CA ARG A 83 -3.79 10.77 -7.29
C ARG A 83 -4.76 10.14 -6.29
N MET A 84 -4.91 8.83 -6.33
CA MET A 84 -5.83 8.12 -5.44
C MET A 84 -5.40 8.24 -3.97
N VAL A 85 -4.09 8.20 -3.71
CA VAL A 85 -3.56 8.38 -2.35
C VAL A 85 -3.81 9.81 -1.87
N ALA A 86 -3.61 10.81 -2.73
CA ALA A 86 -3.91 12.20 -2.40
C ALA A 86 -5.39 12.40 -2.05
N GLU A 87 -6.28 11.80 -2.82
CA GLU A 87 -7.71 11.84 -2.55
C GLU A 87 -8.04 11.17 -1.21
N ALA A 88 -7.40 10.02 -0.93
CA ALA A 88 -7.60 9.30 0.31
C ALA A 88 -7.11 10.10 1.53
N ALA A 89 -6.07 10.90 1.35
CA ALA A 89 -5.47 11.70 2.41
C ALA A 89 -6.26 12.98 2.70
N ALA A 90 -7.09 13.45 1.76
CA ALA A 90 -7.80 14.72 1.89
C ALA A 90 -8.58 14.87 3.20
N PRO A 91 -9.29 13.85 3.72
CA PRO A 91 -9.98 13.97 5.00
C PRO A 91 -9.07 14.07 6.22
N TYR A 92 -7.77 13.85 6.06
CA TYR A 92 -6.81 13.76 7.18
C TYR A 92 -5.67 14.76 7.00
N PRO A 93 -5.92 16.08 7.08
CA PRO A 93 -4.90 17.10 6.77
C PRO A 93 -3.69 17.09 7.71
N GLY A 94 -3.83 16.48 8.90
CA GLY A 94 -2.72 16.37 9.84
C GLY A 94 -1.80 15.18 9.59
N VAL A 95 -2.14 14.30 8.64
CA VAL A 95 -1.37 13.09 8.32
C VAL A 95 -0.47 13.37 7.13
N ARG A 96 0.83 13.09 7.27
CA ARG A 96 1.78 13.20 6.17
C ARG A 96 1.78 11.90 5.38
N TYR A 97 2.03 12.00 4.09
CA TYR A 97 2.14 10.79 3.27
C TYR A 97 3.13 10.99 2.13
N ARG A 98 3.61 9.89 1.61
CA ARG A 98 4.36 9.89 0.36
C ARG A 98 4.10 8.57 -0.37
N VAL A 99 4.31 8.59 -1.68
CA VAL A 99 4.16 7.41 -2.53
C VAL A 99 5.54 7.05 -3.07
N THR A 100 5.97 5.80 -2.87
CA THR A 100 7.25 5.33 -3.38
C THR A 100 7.12 4.84 -4.82
N PRO A 101 8.23 4.66 -5.53
CA PRO A 101 8.21 3.90 -6.79
C PRO A 101 7.81 2.43 -6.53
N ALA A 102 7.42 1.72 -7.59
CA ALA A 102 7.27 0.28 -7.58
C ALA A 102 8.63 -0.40 -7.32
N PHE A 103 8.63 -1.74 -7.22
CA PHE A 103 9.87 -2.47 -6.93
C PHE A 103 11.02 -2.15 -7.89
N GLY A 104 10.73 -2.16 -9.18
CA GLY A 104 11.78 -1.99 -10.17
C GLY A 104 12.77 -3.16 -10.14
N ILE A 105 13.99 -2.88 -10.51
CA ILE A 105 15.07 -3.87 -10.51
C ILE A 105 15.75 -3.83 -9.15
N HIS A 106 15.79 -4.97 -8.47
CA HIS A 106 16.41 -5.10 -7.15
C HIS A 106 17.04 -6.47 -6.99
N GLU A 107 18.22 -6.51 -6.44
CA GLU A 107 18.97 -7.76 -6.25
C GLU A 107 18.18 -8.81 -5.47
N LYS A 108 17.45 -8.39 -4.44
CA LYS A 108 16.67 -9.32 -3.63
C LYS A 108 15.57 -10.01 -4.41
N LEU A 109 15.01 -9.36 -5.41
CA LEU A 109 14.03 -9.98 -6.28
C LEU A 109 14.66 -11.08 -7.13
N GLY A 110 15.89 -10.86 -7.58
CA GLY A 110 16.66 -11.88 -8.29
C GLY A 110 17.00 -13.08 -7.42
N GLU A 111 17.22 -12.87 -6.13
CA GLU A 111 17.52 -13.94 -5.18
C GLU A 111 16.34 -14.88 -4.94
N ILE A 112 15.11 -14.38 -5.05
CA ILE A 112 13.91 -15.18 -4.86
C ILE A 112 13.83 -16.28 -5.92
#